data_078449dab6dd0d587c41ace8e80d8540
#
_entry.id   078449dab6dd0d587c41ace8e80d8540
#
_cell.length_a   1.000
_cell.length_b   1.000
_cell.length_c   1.000
_cell.angle_alpha   90.00
_cell.angle_beta   90.00
_cell.angle_gamma   90.00
#
_symmetry.space_group_name_H-M   'P 1'
#
loop_
_entity.id
_entity.type
_entity.pdbx_description
1 polymer ?
#
loop_
_entity_poly.entity_id
_entity_poly.type
_entity_poly.pdbx_seq_one_letter_code
_entity_poly.pdbx_strand_id
1 'polypeptide(L)'
;GICGGSAIAAVAPVIDAKDSDIAYALSATFLFDMAMIVLFPIMGRAMGLSDMAYGLWTGTAVNDTSSVVAAGYAFSEGAGDFATMVKLTRTLAIIPTVVVFSFVSMHLKKKEAAASGGAVQIKWKSVFPWFILGFLAMAVLSSVGVIPAAAAAALKKVSKFLMVTALAAVGLNTSFAEMKKSGAAPMVHGFLISALVVLVALAVEYFMGILPF
;
A
#
# COMPACT_ATOMS: atom_id res chain seq x y z
N GLY A 1 -2.84 -5.12 2.25
CA GLY A 1 -2.53 -3.94 2.79
C GLY A 1 -1.13 -3.49 3.18
N ILE A 2 -0.11 -3.46 2.30
CA ILE A 2 1.17 -2.83 2.67
C ILE A 2 1.09 -1.32 2.42
N CYS A 3 0.81 -0.93 1.17
CA CYS A 3 0.68 0.46 0.73
C CYS A 3 -0.31 0.59 -0.45
N GLY A 4 -1.34 -0.25 -0.49
CA GLY A 4 -2.39 -0.19 -1.50
C GLY A 4 -1.84 -0.27 -2.92
N GLY A 5 -2.02 0.79 -3.70
CA GLY A 5 -1.66 0.84 -5.10
C GLY A 5 -0.20 0.53 -5.41
N SER A 6 0.75 0.97 -4.57
CA SER A 6 2.18 0.70 -4.79
C SER A 6 2.50 -0.80 -4.67
N ALA A 7 1.88 -1.51 -3.72
CA ALA A 7 2.06 -2.95 -3.59
C ALA A 7 1.45 -3.71 -4.78
N ILE A 8 0.27 -3.29 -5.23
CA ILE A 8 -0.37 -3.85 -6.42
C ILE A 8 0.53 -3.65 -7.65
N ALA A 9 0.99 -2.42 -7.87
CA ALA A 9 1.88 -2.09 -8.99
C ALA A 9 3.21 -2.86 -8.97
N ALA A 10 3.75 -3.13 -7.78
CA ALA A 10 5.00 -3.88 -7.61
C ALA A 10 4.82 -5.39 -7.84
N VAL A 11 3.70 -5.96 -7.40
CA VAL A 11 3.45 -7.41 -7.48
C VAL A 11 2.84 -7.80 -8.83
N ALA A 12 2.00 -6.96 -9.44
CA ALA A 12 1.30 -7.24 -10.67
C ALA A 12 2.19 -7.79 -11.81
N PRO A 13 3.34 -7.16 -12.16
CA PRO A 13 4.23 -7.67 -13.19
C PRO A 13 4.93 -8.98 -12.81
N VAL A 14 5.05 -9.25 -11.51
CA VAL A 14 5.70 -10.47 -10.99
C VAL A 14 4.82 -11.70 -11.18
N ILE A 15 3.49 -11.50 -11.04
CA ILE A 15 2.48 -12.58 -11.17
C ILE A 15 1.81 -12.58 -12.57
N ASP A 16 2.27 -11.74 -13.48
CA ASP A 16 1.66 -11.54 -14.81
C ASP A 16 0.16 -11.22 -14.73
N ALA A 17 -0.23 -10.34 -13.79
CA ALA A 17 -1.61 -9.95 -13.59
C ALA A 17 -2.16 -9.22 -14.82
N LYS A 18 -3.43 -9.47 -15.16
CA LYS A 18 -4.12 -8.77 -16.25
C LYS A 18 -4.40 -7.32 -15.84
N ASP A 19 -4.37 -6.41 -16.81
CA ASP A 19 -4.65 -4.99 -16.57
C ASP A 19 -6.03 -4.76 -15.93
N SER A 20 -7.04 -5.55 -16.30
CA SER A 20 -8.35 -5.54 -15.67
C SER A 20 -8.28 -5.85 -14.16
N ASP A 21 -7.53 -6.87 -13.78
CA ASP A 21 -7.42 -7.30 -12.39
C ASP A 21 -6.68 -6.26 -11.54
N ILE A 22 -5.65 -5.63 -12.14
CA ILE A 22 -4.94 -4.50 -11.55
C ILE A 22 -5.88 -3.32 -11.30
N ALA A 23 -6.66 -2.95 -12.33
CA ALA A 23 -7.62 -1.84 -12.24
C ALA A 23 -8.67 -2.09 -11.15
N TYR A 24 -9.18 -3.33 -11.05
CA TYR A 24 -10.14 -3.71 -10.00
C TYR A 24 -9.54 -3.66 -8.61
N ALA A 25 -8.36 -4.24 -8.43
CA ALA A 25 -7.66 -4.23 -7.15
C ALA A 25 -7.38 -2.81 -6.67
N LEU A 26 -6.94 -1.93 -7.58
CA LEU A 26 -6.72 -0.52 -7.29
C LEU A 26 -8.02 0.19 -6.91
N SER A 27 -9.08 0.01 -7.69
CA SER A 27 -10.37 0.66 -7.45
C SER A 27 -10.99 0.23 -6.12
N ALA A 28 -10.96 -1.07 -5.79
CA ALA A 28 -11.45 -1.58 -4.52
C ALA A 28 -10.66 -0.99 -3.33
N THR A 29 -9.33 -0.93 -3.44
CA THR A 29 -8.46 -0.36 -2.41
C THR A 29 -8.75 1.12 -2.20
N PHE A 30 -8.85 1.90 -3.28
CA PHE A 30 -9.12 3.34 -3.19
C PHE A 30 -10.49 3.66 -2.62
N LEU A 31 -11.53 2.94 -3.02
CA LEU A 31 -12.88 3.16 -2.46
C LEU A 31 -12.92 2.88 -0.96
N PHE A 32 -12.26 1.81 -0.53
CA PHE A 32 -12.13 1.51 0.88
C PHE A 32 -11.36 2.62 1.62
N ASP A 33 -10.23 3.04 1.09
CA ASP A 33 -9.39 4.07 1.71
C ASP A 33 -10.10 5.42 1.78
N MET A 34 -10.88 5.80 0.76
CA MET A 34 -11.72 7.01 0.80
C MET A 34 -12.75 6.95 1.93
N ALA A 35 -13.41 5.81 2.12
CA ALA A 35 -14.31 5.63 3.25
C ALA A 35 -13.57 5.74 4.59
N MET A 36 -12.37 5.19 4.68
CA MET A 36 -11.56 5.20 5.91
C MET A 36 -11.02 6.58 6.27
N ILE A 37 -10.76 7.47 5.31
CA ILE A 37 -10.39 8.87 5.61
C ILE A 37 -11.45 9.54 6.50
N VAL A 38 -12.72 9.23 6.29
CA VAL A 38 -13.83 9.80 7.05
C VAL A 38 -14.14 8.98 8.32
N LEU A 39 -14.19 7.65 8.19
CA LEU A 39 -14.62 6.78 9.28
C LEU A 39 -13.58 6.64 10.40
N PHE A 40 -12.29 6.58 10.07
CA PHE A 40 -11.23 6.37 11.07
C PHE A 40 -11.18 7.46 12.13
N PRO A 41 -11.17 8.77 11.79
CA PRO A 41 -11.16 9.82 12.81
C PRO A 41 -12.40 9.78 13.72
N ILE A 42 -13.56 9.41 13.18
CA ILE A 42 -14.81 9.28 13.94
C ILE A 42 -14.69 8.10 14.91
N MET A 43 -14.26 6.93 14.41
CA MET A 43 -14.09 5.73 15.24
C MET A 43 -13.01 5.93 16.32
N GLY A 44 -11.88 6.53 15.95
CA GLY A 44 -10.80 6.80 16.90
C GLY A 44 -11.22 7.71 18.04
N ARG A 45 -12.00 8.75 17.75
CA ARG A 45 -12.58 9.64 18.77
C ARG A 45 -13.63 8.94 19.62
N ALA A 46 -14.49 8.13 18.99
CA ALA A 46 -15.51 7.37 19.72
C ALA A 46 -14.91 6.34 20.68
N MET A 47 -13.75 5.77 20.33
CA MET A 47 -13.00 4.84 21.17
C MET A 47 -12.07 5.55 22.18
N GLY A 48 -11.97 6.88 22.17
CA GLY A 48 -11.10 7.63 23.07
C GLY A 48 -9.60 7.35 22.88
N LEU A 49 -9.16 7.05 21.65
CA LEU A 49 -7.77 6.70 21.38
C LEU A 49 -6.85 7.90 21.57
N SER A 50 -5.66 7.63 22.12
CA SER A 50 -4.57 8.61 22.14
C SER A 50 -4.02 8.84 20.73
N ASP A 51 -3.29 9.94 20.50
CA ASP A 51 -2.65 10.24 19.23
C ASP A 51 -1.74 9.10 18.75
N MET A 52 -0.99 8.47 19.66
CA MET A 52 -0.11 7.35 19.32
C MET A 52 -0.90 6.09 18.95
N ALA A 53 -1.90 5.70 19.73
CA ALA A 53 -2.73 4.54 19.45
C ALA A 53 -3.49 4.73 18.14
N TYR A 54 -4.14 5.88 17.95
CA TYR A 54 -4.83 6.18 16.71
C TYR A 54 -3.87 6.24 15.51
N GLY A 55 -2.70 6.84 15.67
CA GLY A 55 -1.68 6.93 14.61
C GLY A 55 -1.12 5.57 14.22
N LEU A 56 -0.89 4.68 15.19
CA LEU A 56 -0.46 3.30 14.94
C LEU A 56 -1.54 2.54 14.16
N TRP A 57 -2.77 2.58 14.65
CA TRP A 57 -3.90 1.93 14.01
C TRP A 57 -4.13 2.41 12.58
N THR A 58 -4.17 3.72 12.38
CA THR A 58 -4.35 4.33 11.05
C THR A 58 -3.19 3.98 10.11
N GLY A 59 -1.94 4.07 10.57
CA GLY A 59 -0.75 3.73 9.80
C GLY A 59 -0.66 2.27 9.41
N THR A 60 -1.20 1.38 10.25
CA THR A 60 -1.21 -0.07 9.99
C THR A 60 -2.45 -0.53 9.22
N ALA A 61 -3.61 0.04 9.43
CA ALA A 61 -4.87 -0.46 8.89
C ALA A 61 -5.25 0.16 7.54
N VAL A 62 -5.06 1.45 7.35
CA VAL A 62 -5.36 2.14 6.07
C VAL A 62 -4.30 1.77 5.03
N ASN A 63 -4.72 1.48 3.79
CA ASN A 63 -3.81 0.91 2.80
C ASN A 63 -2.92 1.96 2.13
N ASP A 64 -3.47 3.03 1.61
CA ASP A 64 -2.70 4.04 0.89
C ASP A 64 -2.09 5.10 1.81
N THR A 65 -0.87 5.54 1.46
CA THR A 65 -0.12 6.53 2.26
C THR A 65 -0.81 7.89 2.30
N SER A 66 -1.42 8.33 1.20
CA SER A 66 -2.12 9.62 1.16
C SER A 66 -3.37 9.60 2.03
N SER A 67 -4.07 8.48 2.06
CA SER A 67 -5.25 8.26 2.91
C SER A 67 -4.87 8.18 4.39
N VAL A 68 -3.73 7.55 4.73
CA VAL A 68 -3.18 7.55 6.09
C VAL A 68 -2.88 8.97 6.55
N VAL A 69 -2.20 9.75 5.72
CA VAL A 69 -1.89 11.16 6.02
C VAL A 69 -3.19 11.95 6.25
N ALA A 70 -4.16 11.83 5.34
CA ALA A 70 -5.43 12.52 5.45
C ALA A 70 -6.21 12.12 6.71
N ALA A 71 -6.35 10.82 6.99
CA ALA A 71 -7.05 10.33 8.18
C ALA A 71 -6.30 10.69 9.47
N GLY A 72 -4.97 10.61 9.47
CA GLY A 72 -4.12 10.95 10.61
C GLY A 72 -4.27 12.41 11.02
N TYR A 73 -4.06 13.33 10.08
CA TYR A 73 -4.20 14.77 10.37
C TYR A 73 -5.63 15.23 10.60
N ALA A 74 -6.64 14.49 10.10
CA ALA A 74 -8.04 14.75 10.46
C ALA A 74 -8.35 14.45 11.93
N PHE A 75 -7.55 13.61 12.58
CA PHE A 75 -7.66 13.33 14.02
C PHE A 75 -6.89 14.36 14.85
N SER A 76 -5.58 14.44 14.65
CA SER A 76 -4.69 15.43 15.26
C SER A 76 -3.37 15.53 14.49
N GLU A 77 -2.58 16.59 14.76
CA GLU A 77 -1.25 16.76 14.16
C GLU A 77 -0.28 15.66 14.62
N GLY A 78 -0.27 15.35 15.92
CA GLY A 78 0.55 14.28 16.48
C GLY A 78 0.22 12.90 15.92
N ALA A 79 -1.08 12.60 15.80
CA ALA A 79 -1.52 11.35 15.19
C ALA A 79 -1.16 11.27 13.70
N GLY A 80 -1.24 12.37 12.97
CA GLY A 80 -0.87 12.45 11.55
C GLY A 80 0.62 12.17 11.30
N ASP A 81 1.49 12.80 12.08
CA ASP A 81 2.94 12.59 12.01
C ASP A 81 3.30 11.14 12.35
N PHE A 82 2.74 10.60 13.43
CA PHE A 82 3.01 9.24 13.87
C PHE A 82 2.46 8.19 12.89
N ALA A 83 1.22 8.35 12.41
CA ALA A 83 0.64 7.47 11.39
C ALA A 83 1.47 7.44 10.10
N THR A 84 1.97 8.60 9.69
CA THR A 84 2.83 8.71 8.50
C THR A 84 4.14 7.95 8.68
N MET A 85 4.80 8.08 9.83
CA MET A 85 6.03 7.36 10.16
C MET A 85 5.80 5.84 10.19
N VAL A 86 4.74 5.38 10.85
CA VAL A 86 4.34 3.96 10.88
C VAL A 86 4.12 3.44 9.47
N LYS A 87 3.39 4.20 8.64
CA LYS A 87 3.11 3.80 7.26
C LYS A 87 4.36 3.69 6.41
N LEU A 88 5.28 4.65 6.50
CA LEU A 88 6.54 4.61 5.76
C LEU A 88 7.38 3.40 6.16
N THR A 89 7.47 3.09 7.44
CA THR A 89 8.16 1.88 7.93
C THR A 89 7.52 0.61 7.37
N ARG A 90 6.19 0.54 7.37
CA ARG A 90 5.46 -0.61 6.82
C ARG A 90 5.68 -0.78 5.31
N THR A 91 5.86 0.31 4.57
CA THR A 91 6.11 0.28 3.13
C THR A 91 7.38 -0.50 2.78
N LEU A 92 8.37 -0.57 3.68
CA LEU A 92 9.56 -1.41 3.52
C LEU A 92 9.23 -2.90 3.33
N ALA A 93 8.09 -3.36 3.86
CA ALA A 93 7.63 -4.73 3.69
C ALA A 93 7.29 -5.10 2.22
N ILE A 94 7.25 -4.15 1.30
CA ILE A 94 7.15 -4.43 -0.15
C ILE A 94 8.35 -5.29 -0.59
N ILE A 95 9.55 -4.99 -0.10
CA ILE A 95 10.79 -5.65 -0.53
C ILE A 95 10.70 -7.16 -0.32
N PRO A 96 10.54 -7.67 0.93
CA PRO A 96 10.44 -9.10 1.15
C PRO A 96 9.22 -9.71 0.46
N THR A 97 8.11 -8.98 0.37
CA THR A 97 6.91 -9.47 -0.30
C THR A 97 7.15 -9.71 -1.79
N VAL A 98 7.70 -8.74 -2.51
CA VAL A 98 8.01 -8.90 -3.94
C VAL A 98 9.02 -10.01 -4.17
N VAL A 99 10.04 -10.14 -3.32
CA VAL A 99 11.02 -11.22 -3.40
C VAL A 99 10.34 -12.59 -3.25
N VAL A 100 9.49 -12.75 -2.23
CA VAL A 100 8.76 -14.03 -2.02
C VAL A 100 7.86 -14.35 -3.22
N PHE A 101 7.06 -13.39 -3.69
CA PHE A 101 6.21 -13.61 -4.87
C PHE A 101 7.00 -13.91 -6.14
N SER A 102 8.17 -13.29 -6.32
CA SER A 102 9.07 -13.60 -7.43
C SER A 102 9.54 -15.06 -7.38
N PHE A 103 9.95 -15.55 -6.20
CA PHE A 103 10.33 -16.96 -6.04
C PHE A 103 9.16 -17.92 -6.28
N VAL A 104 7.99 -17.62 -5.74
CA VAL A 104 6.78 -18.43 -5.94
C VAL A 104 6.41 -18.47 -7.41
N SER A 105 6.36 -17.33 -8.09
CA SER A 105 6.06 -17.24 -9.53
C SER A 105 7.06 -18.02 -10.36
N MET A 106 8.36 -17.90 -10.07
CA MET A 106 9.39 -18.70 -10.73
C MET A 106 9.18 -20.21 -10.53
N HIS A 107 8.84 -20.63 -9.32
CA HIS A 107 8.62 -22.05 -9.03
C HIS A 107 7.41 -22.61 -9.78
N LEU A 108 6.31 -21.85 -9.83
CA LEU A 108 5.12 -22.23 -10.58
C LEU A 108 5.39 -22.31 -12.07
N LYS A 109 6.04 -21.30 -12.66
CA LYS A 109 6.41 -21.29 -14.10
C LYS A 109 7.36 -22.44 -14.47
N LYS A 110 8.31 -22.81 -13.60
CA LYS A 110 9.16 -23.99 -13.78
C LYS A 110 8.35 -25.29 -13.80
N LYS A 111 7.36 -25.41 -12.90
CA LYS A 111 6.50 -26.59 -12.82
C LYS A 111 5.61 -26.73 -14.08
N GLU A 112 5.05 -25.62 -14.56
CA GLU A 112 4.26 -25.58 -15.81
C GLU A 112 5.12 -25.92 -17.04
N ALA A 113 6.33 -25.38 -17.12
CA ALA A 113 7.25 -25.66 -18.21
C ALA A 113 7.73 -27.11 -18.21
N ALA A 114 7.99 -27.70 -17.05
CA ALA A 114 8.34 -29.11 -16.93
C ALA A 114 7.18 -30.03 -17.41
N ALA A 115 5.93 -29.58 -17.19
CA ALA A 115 4.74 -30.27 -17.64
C ALA A 115 4.49 -30.11 -19.17
N SER A 116 4.95 -29.02 -19.79
CA SER A 116 4.76 -28.71 -21.22
C SER A 116 5.99 -28.93 -22.09
N GLY A 117 7.09 -29.47 -21.55
CA GLY A 117 8.30 -29.82 -22.31
C GLY A 117 9.11 -28.64 -22.87
N GLY A 118 8.83 -27.42 -22.40
CA GLY A 118 9.46 -26.19 -22.86
C GLY A 118 10.55 -25.66 -21.90
N ALA A 119 11.64 -25.13 -22.45
CA ALA A 119 12.65 -24.41 -21.64
C ALA A 119 12.21 -22.99 -21.40
N VAL A 120 11.95 -22.62 -20.13
CA VAL A 120 11.62 -21.25 -19.76
C VAL A 120 12.89 -20.42 -19.65
N GLN A 121 13.09 -19.48 -20.55
CA GLN A 121 14.10 -18.43 -20.39
C GLN A 121 13.56 -17.36 -19.43
N ILE A 122 13.96 -17.44 -18.15
CA ILE A 122 13.61 -16.45 -17.16
C ILE A 122 14.45 -15.19 -17.41
N LYS A 123 13.82 -14.14 -17.89
CA LYS A 123 14.46 -12.81 -18.01
C LYS A 123 14.53 -12.16 -16.62
N TRP A 124 15.58 -12.44 -15.87
CA TRP A 124 15.84 -11.90 -14.54
C TRP A 124 15.69 -10.38 -14.44
N LYS A 125 16.07 -9.65 -15.51
CA LYS A 125 15.93 -8.20 -15.61
C LYS A 125 14.48 -7.70 -15.59
N SER A 126 13.52 -8.52 -16.03
CA SER A 126 12.09 -8.15 -16.04
C SER A 126 11.38 -8.47 -14.73
N VAL A 127 11.90 -9.41 -13.96
CA VAL A 127 11.31 -9.84 -12.67
C VAL A 127 11.81 -9.00 -11.50
N PHE A 128 12.99 -8.37 -11.65
CA PHE A 128 13.58 -7.60 -10.57
C PHE A 128 13.02 -6.18 -10.52
N PRO A 129 12.40 -5.76 -9.41
CA PRO A 129 11.79 -4.45 -9.27
C PRO A 129 12.86 -3.38 -9.01
N TRP A 130 13.45 -2.84 -10.08
CA TRP A 130 14.55 -1.85 -10.05
C TRP A 130 14.24 -0.61 -9.21
N PHE A 131 12.97 -0.22 -9.09
CA PHE A 131 12.57 0.92 -8.27
C PHE A 131 12.89 0.71 -6.79
N ILE A 132 12.94 -0.54 -6.30
CA ILE A 132 13.31 -0.84 -4.90
C ILE A 132 14.77 -0.47 -4.64
N LEU A 133 15.68 -0.76 -5.59
CA LEU A 133 17.07 -0.32 -5.46
C LEU A 133 17.17 1.21 -5.42
N GLY A 134 16.40 1.90 -6.27
CA GLY A 134 16.31 3.36 -6.25
C GLY A 134 15.80 3.88 -4.89
N PHE A 135 14.78 3.24 -4.34
CA PHE A 135 14.23 3.57 -3.02
C PHE A 135 15.28 3.37 -1.91
N LEU A 136 15.94 2.21 -1.87
CA LEU A 136 16.99 1.93 -0.89
C LEU A 136 18.17 2.90 -1.00
N ALA A 137 18.60 3.20 -2.22
CA ALA A 137 19.66 4.17 -2.46
C ALA A 137 19.28 5.56 -1.91
N MET A 138 18.05 6.02 -2.19
CA MET A 138 17.56 7.30 -1.68
C MET A 138 17.41 7.30 -0.16
N ALA A 139 16.97 6.19 0.43
CA ALA A 139 16.88 6.04 1.89
C ALA A 139 18.27 6.13 2.54
N VAL A 140 19.28 5.45 1.98
CA VAL A 140 20.66 5.53 2.47
C VAL A 140 21.22 6.94 2.31
N LEU A 141 21.07 7.58 1.15
CA LEU A 141 21.55 8.96 0.91
C LEU A 141 20.89 9.96 1.87
N SER A 142 19.61 9.77 2.16
CA SER A 142 18.90 10.59 3.15
C SER A 142 19.40 10.33 4.57
N SER A 143 19.64 9.08 4.95
CA SER A 143 20.12 8.70 6.29
C SER A 143 21.56 9.18 6.57
N VAL A 144 22.40 9.20 5.55
CA VAL A 144 23.79 9.70 5.65
C VAL A 144 23.85 11.24 5.61
N GLY A 145 22.71 11.91 5.38
CA GLY A 145 22.66 13.39 5.36
C GLY A 145 23.22 14.04 4.10
N VAL A 146 23.43 13.26 3.02
CA VAL A 146 23.90 13.78 1.72
C VAL A 146 22.87 14.70 1.09
N ILE A 147 21.57 14.50 1.39
CA ILE A 147 20.49 15.30 0.82
C ILE A 147 20.21 16.48 1.75
N PRO A 148 20.49 17.75 1.33
CA PRO A 148 20.17 18.92 2.12
C PRO A 148 18.65 19.00 2.41
N ALA A 149 18.27 19.51 3.58
CA ALA A 149 16.87 19.61 4.00
C ALA A 149 15.99 20.39 2.99
N ALA A 150 16.54 21.43 2.37
CA ALA A 150 15.85 22.19 1.34
C ALA A 150 15.55 21.35 0.08
N ALA A 151 16.53 20.53 -0.36
CA ALA A 151 16.35 19.64 -1.49
C ALA A 151 15.33 18.51 -1.16
N ALA A 152 15.41 17.94 0.05
CA ALA A 152 14.44 16.95 0.52
C ALA A 152 13.02 17.52 0.54
N ALA A 153 12.82 18.75 1.01
CA ALA A 153 11.53 19.43 1.01
C ALA A 153 10.99 19.68 -0.41
N ALA A 154 11.86 20.09 -1.35
CA ALA A 154 11.49 20.28 -2.74
C ALA A 154 11.09 18.94 -3.40
N LEU A 155 11.90 17.88 -3.21
CA LEU A 155 11.61 16.54 -3.71
C LEU A 155 10.30 16.00 -3.14
N LYS A 156 10.03 16.23 -1.85
CA LYS A 156 8.76 15.84 -1.20
C LYS A 156 7.55 16.53 -1.85
N LYS A 157 7.66 17.82 -2.19
CA LYS A 157 6.59 18.56 -2.90
C LYS A 157 6.36 18.00 -4.30
N VAL A 158 7.42 17.76 -5.06
CA VAL A 158 7.34 17.19 -6.42
C VAL A 158 6.76 15.78 -6.36
N SER A 159 7.23 14.94 -5.45
CA SER A 159 6.71 13.58 -5.25
C SER A 159 5.21 13.60 -4.92
N LYS A 160 4.78 14.49 -4.01
CA LYS A 160 3.38 14.65 -3.66
C LYS A 160 2.53 15.09 -4.86
N PHE A 161 3.02 16.03 -5.67
CA PHE A 161 2.34 16.45 -6.89
C PHE A 161 2.22 15.31 -7.91
N LEU A 162 3.31 14.58 -8.17
CA LEU A 162 3.32 13.43 -9.07
C LEU A 162 2.39 12.31 -8.57
N MET A 163 2.36 12.06 -7.25
CA MET A 163 1.45 11.09 -6.65
C MET A 163 -0.02 11.47 -6.87
N VAL A 164 -0.38 12.73 -6.61
CA VAL A 164 -1.75 13.23 -6.84
C VAL A 164 -2.11 13.12 -8.32
N THR A 165 -1.19 13.46 -9.22
CA THR A 165 -1.40 13.36 -10.67
C THR A 165 -1.60 11.91 -11.10
N ALA A 166 -0.78 10.98 -10.60
CA ALA A 166 -0.92 9.56 -10.88
C ALA A 166 -2.27 9.00 -10.36
N LEU A 167 -2.67 9.40 -9.15
CA LEU A 167 -3.97 9.01 -8.57
C LEU A 167 -5.13 9.57 -9.37
N ALA A 168 -5.05 10.83 -9.82
CA ALA A 168 -6.05 11.43 -10.68
C ALA A 168 -6.15 10.69 -12.03
N ALA A 169 -5.01 10.34 -12.64
CA ALA A 169 -4.97 9.57 -13.88
C ALA A 169 -5.61 8.18 -13.71
N VAL A 170 -5.32 7.47 -12.61
CA VAL A 170 -5.97 6.18 -12.29
C VAL A 170 -7.47 6.37 -12.12
N GLY A 171 -7.90 7.42 -11.39
CA GLY A 171 -9.32 7.72 -11.19
C GLY A 171 -10.04 8.01 -12.53
N LEU A 172 -9.43 8.78 -13.41
CA LEU A 172 -9.98 9.09 -14.74
C LEU A 172 -10.05 7.87 -15.66
N ASN A 173 -9.09 6.96 -15.56
CA ASN A 173 -9.07 5.71 -16.32
C ASN A 173 -9.98 4.61 -15.72
N THR A 174 -10.47 4.82 -14.49
CA THR A 174 -11.38 3.86 -13.85
C THR A 174 -12.79 4.04 -14.39
N SER A 175 -13.26 3.08 -15.18
CA SER A 175 -14.62 3.07 -15.72
C SER A 175 -15.59 2.41 -14.75
N PHE A 176 -16.55 3.16 -14.23
CA PHE A 176 -17.65 2.60 -13.41
C PHE A 176 -18.46 1.54 -14.17
N ALA A 177 -18.55 1.66 -15.50
CA ALA A 177 -19.23 0.67 -16.33
C ALA A 177 -18.49 -0.66 -16.39
N GLU A 178 -17.15 -0.64 -16.44
CA GLU A 178 -16.32 -1.85 -16.39
C GLU A 178 -16.31 -2.45 -14.98
N MET A 179 -16.25 -1.63 -13.93
CA MET A 179 -16.41 -2.08 -12.55
C MET A 179 -17.72 -2.84 -12.35
N LYS A 180 -18.82 -2.32 -12.92
CA LYS A 180 -20.13 -2.98 -12.84
C LYS A 180 -20.18 -4.29 -13.62
N LYS A 181 -19.47 -4.42 -14.76
CA LYS A 181 -19.38 -5.65 -15.57
C LYS A 181 -18.57 -6.76 -14.88
N SER A 182 -17.58 -6.44 -14.08
CA SER A 182 -16.75 -7.42 -13.37
C SER A 182 -17.42 -8.09 -12.18
N GLY A 183 -18.60 -7.61 -11.82
CA GLY A 183 -19.35 -8.12 -10.70
C GLY A 183 -18.88 -7.59 -9.34
N ALA A 184 -19.64 -7.92 -8.31
CA ALA A 184 -19.37 -7.47 -6.94
C ALA A 184 -18.23 -8.25 -6.25
N ALA A 185 -17.84 -9.41 -6.76
CA ALA A 185 -16.91 -10.31 -6.08
C ALA A 185 -15.52 -9.68 -5.78
N PRO A 186 -14.81 -9.02 -6.71
CA PRO A 186 -13.53 -8.38 -6.40
C PRO A 186 -13.66 -7.24 -5.39
N MET A 187 -14.75 -6.48 -5.44
CA MET A 187 -15.04 -5.40 -4.51
C MET A 187 -15.30 -5.93 -3.10
N VAL A 188 -16.09 -7.00 -2.98
CA VAL A 188 -16.37 -7.68 -1.70
C VAL A 188 -15.07 -8.25 -1.12
N HIS A 189 -14.23 -8.91 -1.92
CA HIS A 189 -12.95 -9.42 -1.47
C HIS A 189 -12.01 -8.30 -0.98
N GLY A 190 -11.89 -7.21 -1.73
CA GLY A 190 -11.09 -6.05 -1.33
C GLY A 190 -11.59 -5.45 -0.02
N PHE A 191 -12.91 -5.31 0.13
CA PHE A 191 -13.53 -4.82 1.36
C PHE A 191 -13.28 -5.76 2.55
N LEU A 192 -13.49 -7.06 2.38
CA LEU A 192 -13.29 -8.06 3.44
C LEU A 192 -11.83 -8.11 3.90
N ILE A 193 -10.86 -8.10 2.97
CA ILE A 193 -9.44 -8.08 3.30
C ILE A 193 -9.08 -6.81 4.08
N SER A 194 -9.57 -5.66 3.63
CA SER A 194 -9.28 -4.38 4.28
C SER A 194 -9.96 -4.29 5.66
N ALA A 195 -11.21 -4.73 5.79
CA ALA A 195 -11.89 -4.81 7.08
C ALA A 195 -11.19 -5.76 8.06
N LEU A 196 -10.71 -6.91 7.56
CA LEU A 196 -9.93 -7.86 8.37
C LEU A 196 -8.64 -7.20 8.89
N VAL A 197 -7.92 -6.47 8.04
CA VAL A 197 -6.69 -5.76 8.47
C VAL A 197 -6.99 -4.72 9.54
N VAL A 198 -8.09 -3.98 9.43
CA VAL A 198 -8.56 -3.02 10.44
C VAL A 198 -8.78 -3.71 11.79
N LEU A 199 -9.50 -4.82 11.79
CA LEU A 199 -9.81 -5.59 13.02
C LEU A 199 -8.56 -6.24 13.62
N VAL A 200 -7.71 -6.85 12.79
CA VAL A 200 -6.47 -7.47 13.25
C VAL A 200 -5.52 -6.42 13.83
N ALA A 201 -5.40 -5.24 13.22
CA ALA A 201 -4.58 -4.17 13.74
C ALA A 201 -5.06 -3.74 15.15
N LEU A 202 -6.37 -3.51 15.32
CA LEU A 202 -6.95 -3.21 16.64
C LEU A 202 -6.71 -4.32 17.65
N ALA A 203 -6.91 -5.57 17.27
CA ALA A 203 -6.69 -6.71 18.16
C ALA A 203 -5.22 -6.78 18.61
N VAL A 204 -4.27 -6.61 17.70
CA VAL A 204 -2.84 -6.61 18.02
C VAL A 204 -2.50 -5.46 18.99
N GLU A 205 -3.00 -4.26 18.73
CA GLU A 205 -2.76 -3.10 19.59
C GLU A 205 -3.37 -3.28 21.00
N TYR A 206 -4.54 -3.93 21.06
CA TYR A 206 -5.16 -4.30 22.33
C TYR A 206 -4.27 -5.28 23.11
N PHE A 207 -3.79 -6.36 22.48
CA PHE A 207 -2.89 -7.33 23.12
C PHE A 207 -1.53 -6.74 23.50
N MET A 208 -1.07 -5.71 22.79
CA MET A 208 0.15 -4.97 23.14
C MET A 208 -0.06 -3.97 24.28
N GLY A 209 -1.28 -3.78 24.77
CA GLY A 209 -1.60 -2.84 25.82
C GLY A 209 -1.47 -1.35 25.40
N ILE A 210 -1.60 -1.08 24.12
CA ILE A 210 -1.51 0.29 23.55
C ILE A 210 -2.86 1.00 23.63
N LEU A 211 -3.95 0.22 23.56
CA LEU A 211 -5.31 0.76 23.65
C LEU A 211 -5.69 1.06 25.11
N PRO A 212 -6.49 2.11 25.35
CA PRO A 212 -6.83 2.58 26.70
C PRO A 212 -7.88 1.76 27.45
N PHE A 213 -8.34 0.62 26.88
CA PHE A 213 -9.38 -0.24 27.47
C PHE A 213 -8.94 -1.68 27.62
#